data_f12b893466b2912ee58e7b47e9490ebc
#
_entry.id   f12b893466b2912ee58e7b47e9490ebc
#
_cell.length_a   1.000
_cell.length_b   1.000
_cell.length_c   1.000
_cell.angle_alpha   90.00
_cell.angle_beta   90.00
_cell.angle_gamma   90.00
#
_symmetry.space_group_name_H-M   'P 1'
#
loop_
_entity.id
_entity.type
_entity.pdbx_description
1 polymer ?
#
loop_
_entity_poly.entity_id
_entity_poly.type
_entity_poly.pdbx_seq_one_letter_code
_entity_poly.pdbx_strand_id
1 'polypeptide(L)'
;MLKSIKYIWHNACRWVCVLGLVCSVMCGLSSCGWREAEAVVAMADSIDQTQHLIYDDTVALRKAIHTLNNPLGRTFKRSTLGKAFYYMGRNLEDDYSQVARAAECYVAADWLKIDDPIYRGRINTCMAGICGDYNKDSLSLLFYERALEHFALCNDTIYYARGLLNVATSLNTLQDFRKADSVLKLAAQYQLTDSYRYSVNDAFANHFYRSKSPHSPDSIIYYLRKNPITDSWRASFLADAFYDLGQMDSAVYYATKIVHDFNIPAHKVSAYYILHKYAILNNDILAADSLASLRMDEKRKAEVKKADSMEGIQVFEEYLAYCEVYRWRVLLYCLAGLLALSVVVVLLWYWQRAKKEVHAQAEAVQIAQEAHQQTLEEQRNQRMEALMQHVEHFRARYPKPNKEWSNYEKMRSELNQPLLCLLDKLAERKLSEKEIRLCVYCLLYRDVSTKILAEYMIYSAVGIRTFKQRTAQKLGTTAANLYDFLVGLAVSD
;
A
#
# COMPACT_ATOMS: atom_id res chain seq x y z
N MET A 1 -9.37 5.82 32.29
CA MET A 1 -8.80 5.32 31.04
C MET A 1 -9.82 5.14 29.90
N LEU A 2 -10.93 4.41 30.08
CA LEU A 2 -11.97 4.19 29.05
C LEU A 2 -12.67 5.49 28.55
N LYS A 3 -12.88 6.50 29.40
CA LYS A 3 -13.46 7.80 29.03
C LYS A 3 -12.52 8.61 28.11
N SER A 4 -11.20 8.55 28.34
CA SER A 4 -10.22 9.25 27.51
C SER A 4 -10.08 8.60 26.13
N ILE A 5 -10.17 7.28 26.02
CA ILE A 5 -10.14 6.54 24.75
C ILE A 5 -11.38 6.85 23.90
N LYS A 6 -12.57 6.91 24.52
CA LYS A 6 -13.80 7.33 23.81
C LYS A 6 -13.73 8.77 23.29
N TYR A 7 -13.13 9.68 24.05
CA TYR A 7 -12.95 11.08 23.64
C TYR A 7 -11.99 11.23 22.46
N ILE A 8 -10.87 10.48 22.48
CA ILE A 8 -9.89 10.46 21.36
C ILE A 8 -10.55 9.86 20.10
N TRP A 9 -11.30 8.78 20.24
CA TRP A 9 -12.02 8.13 19.12
C TRP A 9 -13.09 9.03 18.52
N HIS A 10 -13.85 9.73 19.34
CA HIS A 10 -14.90 10.65 18.89
C HIS A 10 -14.32 11.87 18.13
N ASN A 11 -13.19 12.39 18.60
CA ASN A 11 -12.49 13.46 17.91
C ASN A 11 -11.83 12.97 16.60
N ALA A 12 -11.22 11.78 16.58
CA ALA A 12 -10.68 11.19 15.36
C ALA A 12 -11.77 10.97 14.30
N CYS A 13 -12.95 10.44 14.67
CA CYS A 13 -14.09 10.29 13.76
C CYS A 13 -14.59 11.65 13.24
N ARG A 14 -14.65 12.70 14.07
CA ARG A 14 -15.01 14.05 13.63
C ARG A 14 -14.04 14.61 12.61
N TRP A 15 -12.73 14.46 12.83
CA TRP A 15 -11.71 14.91 11.87
C TRP A 15 -11.76 14.13 10.55
N VAL A 16 -12.03 12.83 10.59
CA VAL A 16 -12.24 12.01 9.38
C VAL A 16 -13.49 12.48 8.61
N CYS A 17 -14.59 12.78 9.30
CA CYS A 17 -15.80 13.32 8.66
C CYS A 17 -15.57 14.73 8.07
N VAL A 18 -14.86 15.62 8.77
CA VAL A 18 -14.52 16.97 8.27
C VAL A 18 -13.59 16.88 7.06
N LEU A 19 -12.55 16.02 7.11
CA LEU A 19 -11.68 15.74 5.96
C LEU A 19 -12.45 15.17 4.78
N GLY A 20 -13.37 14.22 5.02
CA GLY A 20 -14.25 13.66 3.99
C GLY A 20 -15.15 14.71 3.34
N LEU A 21 -15.71 15.63 4.12
CA LEU A 21 -16.55 16.73 3.62
C LEU A 21 -15.73 17.75 2.82
N VAL A 22 -14.54 18.12 3.30
CA VAL A 22 -13.61 19.02 2.58
C VAL A 22 -13.17 18.37 1.26
N CYS A 23 -12.82 17.10 1.26
CA CYS A 23 -12.49 16.35 0.04
C CYS A 23 -13.68 16.32 -0.93
N SER A 24 -14.91 16.09 -0.45
CA SER A 24 -16.12 16.04 -1.30
C SER A 24 -16.41 17.40 -1.94
N VAL A 25 -16.26 18.51 -1.20
CA VAL A 25 -16.43 19.88 -1.71
C VAL A 25 -15.35 20.21 -2.73
N MET A 26 -14.09 19.86 -2.45
CA MET A 26 -12.96 20.07 -3.37
C MET A 26 -13.13 19.25 -4.66
N CYS A 27 -13.60 18.02 -4.56
CA CYS A 27 -13.94 17.18 -5.73
C CYS A 27 -15.10 17.76 -6.54
N GLY A 28 -16.11 18.32 -5.89
CA GLY A 28 -17.25 18.96 -6.56
C GLY A 28 -16.87 20.20 -7.37
N LEU A 29 -16.00 21.05 -6.83
CA LEU A 29 -15.53 22.28 -7.48
C LEU A 29 -14.59 22.01 -8.67
N SER A 30 -13.81 20.93 -8.64
CA SER A 30 -12.90 20.56 -9.74
C SER A 30 -13.58 19.79 -10.87
N SER A 31 -14.79 19.25 -10.68
CA SER A 31 -15.43 18.34 -11.63
C SER A 31 -15.81 18.98 -12.96
N CYS A 32 -16.12 20.26 -13.01
CA CYS A 32 -16.55 20.92 -14.23
C CYS A 32 -15.38 21.12 -15.23
N GLY A 33 -14.24 21.61 -14.75
CA GLY A 33 -13.03 21.76 -15.56
C GLY A 33 -12.43 20.43 -16.02
N TRP A 34 -12.57 19.37 -15.22
CA TRP A 34 -12.08 18.04 -15.61
C TRP A 34 -12.88 17.45 -16.78
N ARG A 35 -14.20 17.65 -16.85
CA ARG A 35 -15.02 17.19 -17.97
C ARG A 35 -14.60 17.82 -19.29
N GLU A 36 -14.29 19.13 -19.30
CA GLU A 36 -13.77 19.80 -20.50
C GLU A 36 -12.40 19.22 -20.91
N ALA A 37 -11.51 19.02 -19.96
CA ALA A 37 -10.19 18.44 -20.22
C ALA A 37 -10.30 16.99 -20.74
N GLU A 38 -11.19 16.19 -20.17
CA GLU A 38 -11.46 14.82 -20.65
C GLU A 38 -12.05 14.82 -22.07
N ALA A 39 -12.92 15.76 -22.39
CA ALA A 39 -13.49 15.89 -23.73
C ALA A 39 -12.40 16.22 -24.78
N VAL A 40 -11.45 17.11 -24.45
CA VAL A 40 -10.31 17.41 -25.33
C VAL A 40 -9.46 16.18 -25.59
N VAL A 41 -9.14 15.40 -24.56
CA VAL A 41 -8.33 14.19 -24.70
C VAL A 41 -9.09 13.10 -25.46
N ALA A 42 -10.39 12.93 -25.21
CA ALA A 42 -11.24 12.00 -25.94
C ALA A 42 -11.36 12.37 -27.43
N MET A 43 -11.41 13.66 -27.75
CA MET A 43 -11.39 14.14 -29.14
C MET A 43 -10.03 13.83 -29.81
N ALA A 44 -8.92 14.04 -29.11
CA ALA A 44 -7.60 13.70 -29.62
C ALA A 44 -7.45 12.18 -29.84
N ASP A 45 -7.94 11.34 -28.92
CA ASP A 45 -8.01 9.89 -29.07
C ASP A 45 -8.82 9.49 -30.32
N SER A 46 -9.98 10.11 -30.52
CA SER A 46 -10.85 9.81 -31.65
C SER A 46 -10.21 10.17 -33.00
N ILE A 47 -9.59 11.33 -33.11
CA ILE A 47 -8.88 11.78 -34.30
C ILE A 47 -7.71 10.84 -34.63
N ASP A 48 -6.90 10.48 -33.64
CA ASP A 48 -5.77 9.57 -33.83
C ASP A 48 -6.22 8.16 -34.25
N GLN A 49 -7.31 7.65 -33.68
CA GLN A 49 -7.80 6.30 -33.98
C GLN A 49 -8.53 6.22 -35.31
N THR A 50 -9.32 7.25 -35.68
CA THR A 50 -10.19 7.21 -36.88
C THR A 50 -9.52 7.77 -38.10
N GLN A 51 -8.71 8.79 -37.98
CA GLN A 51 -8.12 9.53 -39.10
C GLN A 51 -6.59 9.32 -39.19
N HIS A 52 -5.96 8.70 -38.18
CA HIS A 52 -4.51 8.57 -38.07
C HIS A 52 -3.77 9.92 -38.15
N LEU A 53 -4.46 10.99 -37.78
CA LEU A 53 -3.94 12.35 -37.75
C LEU A 53 -3.55 12.73 -36.30
N ILE A 54 -2.67 13.71 -36.18
CA ILE A 54 -2.30 14.29 -34.88
C ILE A 54 -3.36 15.38 -34.56
N TYR A 55 -3.89 15.37 -33.35
CA TYR A 55 -4.72 16.45 -32.84
C TYR A 55 -3.87 17.69 -32.63
N ASP A 56 -4.08 18.74 -33.41
CA ASP A 56 -3.19 19.92 -33.54
C ASP A 56 -3.53 21.10 -32.62
N ASP A 57 -4.64 21.08 -31.89
CA ASP A 57 -4.99 22.14 -30.95
C ASP A 57 -4.14 22.10 -29.67
N THR A 58 -2.92 22.62 -29.80
CA THR A 58 -1.96 22.70 -28.66
C THR A 58 -2.46 23.61 -27.54
N VAL A 59 -3.34 24.58 -27.82
CA VAL A 59 -3.92 25.49 -26.81
C VAL A 59 -4.90 24.72 -25.93
N ALA A 60 -5.78 23.94 -26.54
CA ALA A 60 -6.72 23.09 -25.81
C ALA A 60 -6.00 22.04 -24.98
N LEU A 61 -4.99 21.35 -25.53
CA LEU A 61 -4.16 20.38 -24.80
C LEU A 61 -3.42 21.02 -23.61
N ARG A 62 -2.85 22.21 -23.79
CA ARG A 62 -2.18 22.96 -22.70
C ARG A 62 -3.17 23.32 -21.59
N LYS A 63 -4.38 23.77 -21.93
CA LYS A 63 -5.44 24.05 -20.96
C LYS A 63 -5.86 22.76 -20.22
N ALA A 64 -6.02 21.64 -20.91
CA ALA A 64 -6.34 20.36 -20.32
C ALA A 64 -5.24 19.89 -19.34
N ILE A 65 -3.99 19.96 -19.75
CA ILE A 65 -2.83 19.65 -18.89
C ILE A 65 -2.84 20.52 -17.65
N HIS A 66 -2.98 21.85 -17.79
CA HIS A 66 -3.01 22.77 -16.67
C HIS A 66 -4.14 22.44 -15.68
N THR A 67 -5.32 22.11 -16.21
CA THR A 67 -6.51 21.79 -15.41
C THR A 67 -6.35 20.48 -14.64
N LEU A 68 -5.73 19.46 -15.24
CA LEU A 68 -5.54 18.12 -14.63
C LEU A 68 -4.25 18.00 -13.82
N ASN A 69 -3.24 18.87 -14.04
CA ASN A 69 -1.93 18.76 -13.41
C ASN A 69 -1.89 19.32 -11.98
N ASN A 70 -2.80 18.85 -11.13
CA ASN A 70 -2.86 19.12 -9.70
C ASN A 70 -2.84 17.79 -8.92
N PRO A 71 -2.62 17.78 -7.59
CA PRO A 71 -2.51 16.54 -6.82
C PRO A 71 -3.70 15.57 -6.98
N LEU A 72 -4.93 16.12 -7.05
CA LEU A 72 -6.14 15.30 -7.24
C LEU A 72 -6.23 14.76 -8.67
N GLY A 73 -5.99 15.60 -9.68
CA GLY A 73 -5.99 15.18 -11.08
C GLY A 73 -4.92 14.14 -11.39
N ARG A 74 -3.71 14.30 -10.83
CA ARG A 74 -2.63 13.31 -10.93
C ARG A 74 -3.00 11.97 -10.30
N THR A 75 -3.86 11.97 -9.30
CA THR A 75 -4.30 10.74 -8.62
C THR A 75 -5.49 10.09 -9.33
N PHE A 76 -6.54 10.87 -9.59
CA PHE A 76 -7.82 10.35 -10.09
C PHE A 76 -7.97 10.38 -11.61
N LYS A 77 -7.21 11.24 -12.31
CA LYS A 77 -7.25 11.44 -13.76
C LYS A 77 -5.89 11.25 -14.43
N ARG A 78 -5.03 10.46 -13.81
CA ARG A 78 -3.63 10.26 -14.24
C ARG A 78 -3.54 9.74 -15.69
N SER A 79 -4.43 8.84 -16.07
CA SER A 79 -4.43 8.25 -17.42
C SER A 79 -4.82 9.31 -18.46
N THR A 80 -5.84 10.13 -18.21
CA THR A 80 -6.23 11.24 -19.08
C THR A 80 -5.15 12.30 -19.17
N LEU A 81 -4.54 12.67 -18.02
CA LEU A 81 -3.43 13.61 -17.99
C LEU A 81 -2.20 13.08 -18.78
N GLY A 82 -1.89 11.80 -18.61
CA GLY A 82 -0.82 11.15 -19.37
C GLY A 82 -1.04 11.18 -20.87
N LYS A 83 -2.26 10.91 -21.33
CA LYS A 83 -2.64 11.02 -22.74
C LYS A 83 -2.54 12.46 -23.25
N ALA A 84 -2.95 13.45 -22.45
CA ALA A 84 -2.80 14.87 -22.82
C ALA A 84 -1.31 15.25 -23.02
N PHE A 85 -0.43 14.81 -22.15
CA PHE A 85 1.01 14.98 -22.34
C PHE A 85 1.53 14.25 -23.56
N TYR A 86 1.09 13.03 -23.83
CA TYR A 86 1.45 12.27 -25.03
C TYR A 86 1.09 13.04 -26.30
N TYR A 87 -0.16 13.52 -26.43
CA TYR A 87 -0.57 14.30 -27.59
C TYR A 87 0.14 15.63 -27.71
N MET A 88 0.44 16.31 -26.60
CA MET A 88 1.25 17.52 -26.61
C MET A 88 2.67 17.20 -27.12
N GLY A 89 3.29 16.13 -26.66
CA GLY A 89 4.60 15.67 -27.13
C GLY A 89 4.62 15.42 -28.64
N ARG A 90 3.58 14.72 -29.16
CA ARG A 90 3.42 14.46 -30.60
C ARG A 90 3.35 15.74 -31.44
N ASN A 91 2.65 16.78 -30.94
CA ASN A 91 2.60 18.08 -31.63
C ASN A 91 3.92 18.84 -31.61
N LEU A 92 4.70 18.69 -30.54
CA LEU A 92 5.97 19.37 -30.38
C LEU A 92 7.12 18.66 -31.13
N GLU A 93 7.01 17.35 -31.36
CA GLU A 93 8.05 16.52 -32.00
C GLU A 93 8.33 16.94 -33.45
N ASP A 94 7.30 17.40 -34.17
CA ASP A 94 7.45 17.85 -35.57
C ASP A 94 8.23 19.17 -35.71
N ASP A 95 8.32 19.96 -34.63
CA ASP A 95 9.13 21.17 -34.57
C ASP A 95 10.47 20.88 -33.90
N TYR A 96 11.52 20.80 -34.69
CA TYR A 96 12.87 20.50 -34.21
C TYR A 96 13.37 21.44 -33.11
N SER A 97 12.89 22.69 -33.06
CA SER A 97 13.24 23.63 -32.01
C SER A 97 12.56 23.32 -30.67
N GLN A 98 11.63 22.36 -30.63
CA GLN A 98 10.83 22.02 -29.45
C GLN A 98 11.04 20.55 -28.98
N VAL A 99 12.01 19.86 -29.54
CA VAL A 99 12.26 18.44 -29.22
C VAL A 99 12.52 18.20 -27.72
N ALA A 100 13.21 19.10 -27.04
CA ALA A 100 13.42 19.01 -25.59
C ALA A 100 12.08 19.06 -24.83
N ARG A 101 11.17 19.94 -25.24
CA ARG A 101 9.82 20.02 -24.64
C ARG A 101 8.94 18.82 -25.00
N ALA A 102 9.10 18.26 -26.19
CA ALA A 102 8.46 17.00 -26.55
C ALA A 102 8.93 15.86 -25.64
N ALA A 103 10.25 15.78 -25.41
CA ALA A 103 10.86 14.81 -24.51
C ALA A 103 10.32 14.95 -23.07
N GLU A 104 10.23 16.17 -22.54
CA GLU A 104 9.60 16.44 -21.22
C GLU A 104 8.15 15.95 -21.16
N CYS A 105 7.35 16.16 -22.21
CA CYS A 105 5.99 15.71 -22.30
C CYS A 105 5.91 14.18 -22.30
N TYR A 106 6.76 13.47 -23.05
CA TYR A 106 6.79 12.02 -23.06
C TYR A 106 7.22 11.44 -21.71
N VAL A 107 8.24 12.04 -21.07
CA VAL A 107 8.66 11.66 -19.71
C VAL A 107 7.53 11.84 -18.72
N ALA A 108 6.81 12.96 -18.78
CA ALA A 108 5.66 13.19 -17.90
C ALA A 108 4.53 12.17 -18.14
N ALA A 109 4.26 11.81 -19.41
CA ALA A 109 3.27 10.81 -19.77
C ALA A 109 3.67 9.40 -19.26
N ASP A 110 4.90 9.00 -19.44
CA ASP A 110 5.42 7.70 -18.97
C ASP A 110 5.43 7.62 -17.43
N TRP A 111 5.82 8.71 -16.76
CA TRP A 111 5.79 8.81 -15.29
C TRP A 111 4.38 8.63 -14.71
N LEU A 112 3.36 9.14 -15.37
CA LEU A 112 1.96 9.00 -14.96
C LEU A 112 1.43 7.57 -15.10
N LYS A 113 2.15 6.67 -15.78
CA LYS A 113 1.81 5.25 -15.94
C LYS A 113 0.35 5.07 -16.38
N ILE A 114 0.06 5.54 -17.59
CA ILE A 114 -1.26 5.36 -18.23
C ILE A 114 -1.68 3.88 -18.12
N ASP A 115 -2.94 3.62 -17.79
CA ASP A 115 -3.40 2.25 -17.56
C ASP A 115 -3.43 1.41 -18.86
N ASP A 116 -3.63 2.07 -20.01
CA ASP A 116 -3.64 1.43 -21.32
C ASP A 116 -2.20 1.10 -21.80
N PRO A 117 -1.87 -0.18 -22.00
CA PRO A 117 -0.54 -0.60 -22.43
C PRO A 117 -0.19 -0.15 -23.85
N ILE A 118 -1.19 0.07 -24.74
CA ILE A 118 -0.95 0.62 -26.10
C ILE A 118 -0.31 2.01 -25.99
N TYR A 119 -0.86 2.87 -25.14
CA TYR A 119 -0.30 4.21 -24.97
C TYR A 119 1.09 4.20 -24.34
N ARG A 120 1.33 3.30 -23.38
CA ARG A 120 2.69 3.12 -22.83
C ARG A 120 3.70 2.70 -23.89
N GLY A 121 3.31 1.75 -24.74
CA GLY A 121 4.13 1.33 -25.87
C GLY A 121 4.40 2.48 -26.85
N ARG A 122 3.38 3.25 -27.21
CA ARG A 122 3.49 4.41 -28.11
C ARG A 122 4.37 5.51 -27.56
N ILE A 123 4.27 5.84 -26.28
CA ILE A 123 5.12 6.82 -25.59
C ILE A 123 6.59 6.39 -25.67
N ASN A 124 6.88 5.13 -25.35
CA ASN A 124 8.23 4.60 -25.42
C ASN A 124 8.75 4.55 -26.87
N THR A 125 7.85 4.31 -27.84
CA THR A 125 8.20 4.40 -29.28
C THR A 125 8.60 5.81 -29.68
N CYS A 126 7.89 6.85 -29.24
CA CYS A 126 8.25 8.25 -29.50
C CYS A 126 9.60 8.63 -28.85
N MET A 127 9.79 8.23 -27.58
CA MET A 127 11.07 8.45 -26.88
C MET A 127 12.23 7.77 -27.62
N ALA A 128 12.03 6.55 -28.09
CA ALA A 128 13.00 5.81 -28.89
C ALA A 128 13.32 6.49 -30.23
N GLY A 129 12.29 7.01 -30.89
CA GLY A 129 12.44 7.76 -32.15
C GLY A 129 13.35 8.98 -31.98
N ILE A 130 13.06 9.83 -30.98
CA ILE A 130 13.91 10.97 -30.65
C ILE A 130 15.36 10.53 -30.38
N CYS A 131 15.57 9.47 -29.59
CA CYS A 131 16.91 8.96 -29.31
C CYS A 131 17.64 8.50 -30.59
N GLY A 132 16.91 7.83 -31.50
CA GLY A 132 17.47 7.34 -32.77
C GLY A 132 17.87 8.49 -33.70
N ASP A 133 17.07 9.53 -33.82
CA ASP A 133 17.34 10.70 -34.67
C ASP A 133 18.64 11.43 -34.26
N TYR A 134 19.02 11.30 -32.99
CA TYR A 134 20.24 11.91 -32.45
C TYR A 134 21.41 10.95 -32.18
N ASN A 135 21.38 9.76 -32.81
CA ASN A 135 22.40 8.71 -32.73
C ASN A 135 22.66 8.20 -31.29
N LYS A 136 21.65 8.21 -30.43
CA LYS A 136 21.69 7.53 -29.12
C LYS A 136 21.07 6.13 -29.25
N ASP A 137 21.68 5.34 -30.13
CA ASP A 137 21.13 4.07 -30.60
C ASP A 137 20.88 3.06 -29.47
N SER A 138 21.77 3.00 -28.46
CA SER A 138 21.54 2.13 -27.28
C SER A 138 20.34 2.56 -26.45
N LEU A 139 20.11 3.87 -26.32
CA LEU A 139 18.98 4.42 -25.59
C LEU A 139 17.68 4.23 -26.40
N SER A 140 17.74 4.41 -27.72
CA SER A 140 16.66 4.09 -28.65
C SER A 140 16.23 2.63 -28.54
N LEU A 141 17.18 1.70 -28.58
CA LEU A 141 16.89 0.27 -28.41
C LEU A 141 16.22 0.00 -27.07
N LEU A 142 16.73 0.55 -25.97
CA LEU A 142 16.11 0.38 -24.63
C LEU A 142 14.64 0.79 -24.61
N PHE A 143 14.29 1.92 -25.20
CA PHE A 143 12.91 2.39 -25.24
C PHE A 143 12.05 1.56 -26.20
N TYR A 144 12.57 1.10 -27.34
CA TYR A 144 11.82 0.20 -28.20
C TYR A 144 11.59 -1.17 -27.57
N GLU A 145 12.52 -1.72 -26.82
CA GLU A 145 12.33 -2.96 -26.06
C GLU A 145 11.23 -2.78 -24.99
N ARG A 146 11.24 -1.66 -24.25
CA ARG A 146 10.15 -1.33 -23.32
C ARG A 146 8.78 -1.17 -24.04
N ALA A 147 8.78 -0.54 -25.19
CA ALA A 147 7.58 -0.43 -26.00
C ALA A 147 7.03 -1.81 -26.39
N LEU A 148 7.93 -2.70 -26.82
CA LEU A 148 7.58 -4.07 -27.21
C LEU A 148 7.02 -4.88 -26.02
N GLU A 149 7.59 -4.73 -24.81
CA GLU A 149 7.04 -5.33 -23.59
C GLU A 149 5.58 -4.88 -23.34
N HIS A 150 5.30 -3.59 -23.51
CA HIS A 150 3.94 -3.07 -23.35
C HIS A 150 2.99 -3.56 -24.46
N PHE A 151 3.45 -3.62 -25.71
CA PHE A 151 2.64 -4.15 -26.81
C PHE A 151 2.39 -5.65 -26.67
N ALA A 152 3.29 -6.41 -26.05
CA ALA A 152 3.06 -7.82 -25.75
C ALA A 152 1.91 -8.05 -24.74
N LEU A 153 1.59 -7.05 -23.90
CA LEU A 153 0.46 -7.10 -22.97
C LEU A 153 -0.89 -6.80 -23.67
N CYS A 154 -0.85 -6.33 -24.93
CA CYS A 154 -2.03 -6.02 -25.71
C CYS A 154 -2.39 -7.23 -26.57
N ASN A 155 -3.67 -7.50 -26.77
CA ASN A 155 -4.11 -8.49 -27.76
C ASN A 155 -4.04 -7.95 -29.19
N ASP A 156 -3.32 -6.85 -29.44
CA ASP A 156 -3.17 -6.20 -30.74
C ASP A 156 -1.85 -6.59 -31.39
N THR A 157 -1.95 -7.51 -32.35
CA THR A 157 -0.80 -8.03 -33.10
C THR A 157 -0.12 -6.99 -33.98
N ILE A 158 -0.84 -5.92 -34.40
CA ILE A 158 -0.29 -4.87 -35.27
C ILE A 158 0.78 -4.05 -34.52
N TYR A 159 0.46 -3.59 -33.30
CA TYR A 159 1.43 -2.83 -32.51
C TYR A 159 2.64 -3.67 -32.12
N TYR A 160 2.44 -4.93 -31.75
CA TYR A 160 3.54 -5.84 -31.42
C TYR A 160 4.45 -6.07 -32.62
N ALA A 161 3.87 -6.37 -33.79
CA ALA A 161 4.63 -6.63 -35.00
C ALA A 161 5.40 -5.38 -35.47
N ARG A 162 4.81 -4.19 -35.38
CA ARG A 162 5.51 -2.92 -35.65
C ARG A 162 6.62 -2.66 -34.63
N GLY A 163 6.40 -2.99 -33.35
CA GLY A 163 7.41 -2.92 -32.31
C GLY A 163 8.65 -3.78 -32.64
N LEU A 164 8.45 -4.99 -33.16
CA LEU A 164 9.54 -5.85 -33.63
C LEU A 164 10.36 -5.18 -34.75
N LEU A 165 9.71 -4.52 -35.71
CA LEU A 165 10.41 -3.79 -36.79
C LEU A 165 11.27 -2.65 -36.25
N ASN A 166 10.77 -1.92 -35.25
CA ASN A 166 11.50 -0.84 -34.62
C ASN A 166 12.74 -1.35 -33.86
N VAL A 167 12.59 -2.44 -33.08
CA VAL A 167 13.70 -3.12 -32.40
C VAL A 167 14.76 -3.59 -33.42
N ALA A 168 14.32 -4.21 -34.52
CA ALA A 168 15.24 -4.66 -35.55
C ALA A 168 16.02 -3.50 -36.23
N THR A 169 15.32 -2.37 -36.43
CA THR A 169 15.97 -1.16 -36.97
C THR A 169 17.06 -0.62 -36.04
N SER A 170 16.78 -0.54 -34.74
CA SER A 170 17.80 -0.11 -33.75
C SER A 170 18.95 -1.10 -33.64
N LEU A 171 18.71 -2.40 -33.70
CA LEU A 171 19.74 -3.43 -33.71
C LEU A 171 20.65 -3.30 -34.95
N ASN A 172 20.06 -2.98 -36.10
CA ASN A 172 20.83 -2.69 -37.31
C ASN A 172 21.73 -1.46 -37.16
N THR A 173 21.23 -0.41 -36.49
CA THR A 173 22.03 0.78 -36.22
C THR A 173 23.20 0.48 -35.26
N LEU A 174 22.98 -0.37 -34.26
CA LEU A 174 23.98 -0.88 -33.34
C LEU A 174 24.90 -1.96 -33.93
N GLN A 175 24.72 -2.31 -35.22
CA GLN A 175 25.48 -3.32 -35.95
C GLN A 175 25.32 -4.76 -35.38
N ASP A 176 24.30 -5.03 -34.57
CA ASP A 176 23.93 -6.40 -34.13
C ASP A 176 23.05 -7.07 -35.21
N PHE A 177 23.64 -7.26 -36.39
CA PHE A 177 22.94 -7.75 -37.58
C PHE A 177 22.35 -9.14 -37.37
N ARG A 178 22.99 -9.98 -36.53
CA ARG A 178 22.50 -11.33 -36.29
C ARG A 178 21.17 -11.32 -35.52
N LYS A 179 21.09 -10.48 -34.48
CA LYS A 179 19.83 -10.33 -33.75
C LYS A 179 18.78 -9.62 -34.58
N ALA A 180 19.16 -8.57 -35.32
CA ALA A 180 18.27 -7.85 -36.21
C ALA A 180 17.63 -8.78 -37.25
N ASP A 181 18.37 -9.65 -37.92
CA ASP A 181 17.87 -10.66 -38.86
C ASP A 181 16.86 -11.60 -38.21
N SER A 182 17.16 -12.08 -37.01
CA SER A 182 16.25 -12.96 -36.27
C SER A 182 14.92 -12.27 -35.94
N VAL A 183 14.96 -11.02 -35.49
CA VAL A 183 13.77 -10.22 -35.16
C VAL A 183 12.98 -9.87 -36.42
N LEU A 184 13.65 -9.51 -37.54
CA LEU A 184 12.99 -9.26 -38.81
C LEU A 184 12.27 -10.49 -39.37
N LYS A 185 12.88 -11.66 -39.29
CA LYS A 185 12.26 -12.92 -39.70
C LYS A 185 11.02 -13.23 -38.84
N LEU A 186 11.07 -12.92 -37.54
CA LEU A 186 9.90 -13.04 -36.68
C LEU A 186 8.81 -12.04 -37.07
N ALA A 187 9.16 -10.77 -37.30
CA ALA A 187 8.21 -9.75 -37.74
C ALA A 187 7.55 -10.10 -39.09
N ALA A 188 8.31 -10.66 -40.02
CA ALA A 188 7.81 -11.05 -41.34
C ALA A 188 6.77 -12.20 -41.33
N GLN A 189 6.66 -12.94 -40.22
CA GLN A 189 5.64 -13.99 -40.06
C GLN A 189 4.24 -13.41 -39.89
N TYR A 190 4.13 -12.15 -39.46
CA TYR A 190 2.85 -11.47 -39.32
C TYR A 190 2.33 -10.97 -40.68
N GLN A 191 1.32 -11.61 -41.18
CA GLN A 191 0.64 -11.22 -42.46
C GLN A 191 -0.52 -10.28 -42.13
N LEU A 192 -0.22 -8.99 -41.93
CA LEU A 192 -1.23 -8.00 -41.55
C LEU A 192 -1.81 -7.27 -42.76
N THR A 193 -1.43 -6.01 -42.96
CA THR A 193 -1.93 -5.15 -44.06
C THR A 193 -0.82 -4.93 -45.10
N ASP A 194 -1.20 -4.42 -46.28
CA ASP A 194 -0.22 -4.00 -47.28
C ASP A 194 0.76 -2.97 -46.74
N SER A 195 0.27 -2.01 -45.95
CA SER A 195 1.11 -1.01 -45.32
C SER A 195 2.15 -1.66 -44.40
N TYR A 196 1.76 -2.68 -43.64
CA TYR A 196 2.71 -3.43 -42.77
C TYR A 196 3.73 -4.20 -43.62
N ARG A 197 3.29 -4.84 -44.71
CA ARG A 197 4.17 -5.52 -45.65
C ARG A 197 5.21 -4.57 -46.24
N TYR A 198 4.84 -3.34 -46.58
CA TYR A 198 5.79 -2.31 -46.99
C TYR A 198 6.80 -1.99 -45.88
N SER A 199 6.35 -1.85 -44.66
CA SER A 199 7.25 -1.62 -43.50
C SER A 199 8.25 -2.78 -43.29
N VAL A 200 7.81 -4.02 -43.51
CA VAL A 200 8.70 -5.21 -43.42
C VAL A 200 9.77 -5.15 -44.54
N ASN A 201 9.38 -4.84 -45.78
CA ASN A 201 10.29 -4.69 -46.90
C ASN A 201 11.32 -3.57 -46.63
N ASP A 202 10.86 -2.46 -46.06
CA ASP A 202 11.69 -1.32 -45.70
C ASP A 202 12.72 -1.71 -44.62
N ALA A 203 12.30 -2.47 -43.62
CA ALA A 203 13.18 -2.93 -42.54
C ALA A 203 14.26 -3.93 -43.06
N PHE A 204 13.90 -4.82 -44.00
CA PHE A 204 14.87 -5.68 -44.66
C PHE A 204 15.85 -4.87 -45.53
N ALA A 205 15.36 -3.89 -46.32
CA ALA A 205 16.20 -3.02 -47.09
C ALA A 205 17.22 -2.25 -46.19
N ASN A 206 16.76 -1.71 -45.07
CA ASN A 206 17.62 -1.06 -44.08
C ASN A 206 18.67 -2.04 -43.49
N HIS A 207 18.27 -3.28 -43.20
CA HIS A 207 19.17 -4.32 -42.72
C HIS A 207 20.30 -4.58 -43.71
N PHE A 208 20.00 -4.77 -45.01
CA PHE A 208 21.01 -4.97 -46.06
C PHE A 208 21.85 -3.72 -46.29
N TYR A 209 21.26 -2.54 -46.28
CA TYR A 209 21.98 -1.27 -46.41
C TYR A 209 23.03 -1.09 -45.29
N ARG A 210 22.68 -1.44 -44.08
CA ARG A 210 23.57 -1.30 -42.91
C ARG A 210 24.61 -2.42 -42.82
N SER A 211 24.25 -3.66 -43.17
CA SER A 211 25.14 -4.83 -43.07
C SER A 211 26.24 -4.84 -44.13
N LYS A 212 26.08 -4.07 -45.21
CA LYS A 212 27.07 -3.93 -46.34
C LYS A 212 27.57 -5.27 -46.85
N SER A 213 26.71 -6.29 -46.89
CA SER A 213 27.01 -7.59 -47.49
C SER A 213 27.25 -7.41 -49.00
N PRO A 214 28.08 -8.25 -49.66
CA PRO A 214 28.32 -8.17 -51.11
C PRO A 214 27.06 -8.20 -51.97
N HIS A 215 26.00 -8.85 -51.49
CA HIS A 215 24.70 -8.92 -52.17
C HIS A 215 23.69 -7.88 -51.67
N SER A 216 24.13 -6.92 -50.83
CA SER A 216 23.23 -5.91 -50.26
C SER A 216 22.53 -5.06 -51.31
N PRO A 217 23.19 -4.55 -52.36
CA PRO A 217 22.53 -3.72 -53.36
C PRO A 217 21.38 -4.43 -54.04
N ASP A 218 21.56 -5.67 -54.49
CA ASP A 218 20.48 -6.46 -55.12
C ASP A 218 19.33 -6.70 -54.17
N SER A 219 19.65 -7.01 -52.91
CA SER A 219 18.63 -7.23 -51.86
C SER A 219 17.83 -5.95 -51.57
N ILE A 220 18.48 -4.79 -51.47
CA ILE A 220 17.84 -3.48 -51.29
C ILE A 220 16.87 -3.22 -52.42
N ILE A 221 17.30 -3.38 -53.66
CA ILE A 221 16.47 -3.17 -54.86
C ILE A 221 15.31 -4.14 -54.86
N TYR A 222 15.53 -5.43 -54.54
CA TYR A 222 14.48 -6.45 -54.48
C TYR A 222 13.37 -6.08 -53.51
N TYR A 223 13.71 -5.63 -52.32
CA TYR A 223 12.69 -5.28 -51.30
C TYR A 223 12.02 -3.95 -51.62
N LEU A 224 12.77 -2.88 -51.97
CA LEU A 224 12.20 -1.56 -52.13
C LEU A 224 11.38 -1.38 -53.42
N ARG A 225 11.67 -2.13 -54.50
CA ARG A 225 10.83 -2.09 -55.71
C ARG A 225 9.40 -2.59 -55.51
N LYS A 226 9.15 -3.31 -54.43
CA LYS A 226 7.79 -3.78 -54.04
C LYS A 226 6.96 -2.69 -53.35
N ASN A 227 7.60 -1.60 -52.95
CA ASN A 227 6.96 -0.53 -52.20
C ASN A 227 6.79 0.72 -53.08
N PRO A 228 5.72 1.50 -52.87
CA PRO A 228 5.62 2.82 -53.50
C PRO A 228 6.73 3.74 -52.97
N ILE A 229 7.32 4.53 -53.86
CA ILE A 229 8.39 5.48 -53.49
C ILE A 229 7.74 6.79 -53.08
N THR A 230 7.33 6.84 -51.87
CA THR A 230 6.68 8.00 -51.25
C THR A 230 7.65 8.80 -50.38
N ASP A 231 8.78 8.23 -50.00
CA ASP A 231 9.72 8.80 -49.03
C ASP A 231 11.13 8.95 -49.60
N SER A 232 11.81 10.01 -49.17
CA SER A 232 13.17 10.35 -49.63
C SER A 232 14.20 9.29 -49.25
N TRP A 233 14.06 8.59 -48.11
CA TRP A 233 15.04 7.58 -47.69
C TRP A 233 14.95 6.32 -48.60
N ARG A 234 13.75 5.89 -49.03
CA ARG A 234 13.63 4.80 -50.04
C ARG A 234 14.32 5.15 -51.35
N ALA A 235 14.08 6.37 -51.82
CA ALA A 235 14.76 6.86 -53.02
C ALA A 235 16.27 6.92 -52.81
N SER A 236 16.76 7.32 -51.61
CA SER A 236 18.18 7.36 -51.26
C SER A 236 18.80 5.96 -51.26
N PHE A 237 18.19 4.98 -50.65
CA PHE A 237 18.68 3.61 -50.62
C PHE A 237 18.74 2.98 -52.03
N LEU A 238 17.73 3.27 -52.87
CA LEU A 238 17.74 2.83 -54.25
C LEU A 238 18.84 3.54 -55.08
N ALA A 239 19.02 4.85 -54.90
CA ALA A 239 20.06 5.60 -55.57
C ALA A 239 21.46 5.04 -55.20
N ASP A 240 21.74 4.83 -53.94
CA ASP A 240 22.99 4.28 -53.45
C ASP A 240 23.21 2.83 -53.94
N ALA A 241 22.18 1.98 -53.90
CA ALA A 241 22.24 0.58 -54.36
C ALA A 241 22.50 0.48 -55.86
N PHE A 242 21.83 1.30 -56.71
CA PHE A 242 22.12 1.34 -58.14
C PHE A 242 23.50 1.92 -58.44
N TYR A 243 23.97 2.91 -57.67
CA TYR A 243 25.30 3.45 -57.80
C TYR A 243 26.36 2.38 -57.48
N ASP A 244 26.18 1.60 -56.40
CA ASP A 244 27.10 0.52 -56.03
C ASP A 244 27.18 -0.62 -57.06
N LEU A 245 26.06 -0.86 -57.78
CA LEU A 245 26.01 -1.81 -58.94
C LEU A 245 26.55 -1.23 -60.23
N GLY A 246 27.00 0.03 -60.25
CA GLY A 246 27.44 0.71 -61.46
C GLY A 246 26.29 1.06 -62.43
N GLN A 247 25.02 0.91 -62.06
CA GLN A 247 23.84 1.24 -62.86
C GLN A 247 23.54 2.75 -62.76
N MET A 248 24.44 3.55 -63.36
CA MET A 248 24.50 5.00 -63.16
C MET A 248 23.22 5.73 -63.57
N ASP A 249 22.54 5.34 -64.65
CA ASP A 249 21.31 5.97 -65.11
C ASP A 249 20.19 5.83 -64.09
N SER A 250 20.04 4.64 -63.52
CA SER A 250 19.07 4.38 -62.45
C SER A 250 19.40 5.17 -61.18
N ALA A 251 20.70 5.21 -60.78
CA ALA A 251 21.16 5.98 -59.63
C ALA A 251 20.85 7.46 -59.79
N VAL A 252 21.12 8.05 -60.98
CA VAL A 252 20.84 9.45 -61.32
C VAL A 252 19.35 9.74 -61.28
N TYR A 253 18.50 8.83 -61.82
CA TYR A 253 17.05 8.98 -61.74
C TYR A 253 16.55 9.15 -60.31
N TYR A 254 16.93 8.27 -59.40
CA TYR A 254 16.54 8.38 -57.99
C TYR A 254 17.19 9.56 -57.27
N ALA A 255 18.45 9.89 -57.54
CA ALA A 255 19.12 11.06 -57.00
C ALA A 255 18.42 12.38 -57.42
N THR A 256 18.03 12.49 -58.69
CA THR A 256 17.26 13.63 -59.19
C THR A 256 15.90 13.75 -58.50
N LYS A 257 15.21 12.62 -58.36
CA LYS A 257 13.95 12.57 -57.61
C LYS A 257 14.08 13.06 -56.16
N ILE A 258 15.17 12.71 -55.45
CA ILE A 258 15.45 13.18 -54.10
C ILE A 258 15.56 14.71 -54.05
N VAL A 259 16.32 15.28 -54.99
CA VAL A 259 16.58 16.72 -55.02
C VAL A 259 15.28 17.51 -55.26
N HIS A 260 14.42 17.01 -56.19
CA HIS A 260 13.22 17.72 -56.63
C HIS A 260 12.01 17.50 -55.70
N ASP A 261 11.76 16.26 -55.30
CA ASP A 261 10.51 15.90 -54.62
C ASP A 261 10.58 16.00 -53.12
N PHE A 262 11.77 16.04 -52.55
CA PHE A 262 11.94 15.97 -51.08
C PHE A 262 12.85 17.09 -50.55
N ASN A 263 12.53 17.55 -49.33
CA ASN A 263 13.31 18.61 -48.65
C ASN A 263 14.02 18.11 -47.38
N ILE A 264 14.76 17.01 -47.49
CA ILE A 264 15.55 16.43 -46.39
C ILE A 264 17.04 16.60 -46.68
N PRO A 265 17.73 17.53 -45.98
CA PRO A 265 19.14 17.84 -46.23
C PRO A 265 20.05 16.63 -46.24
N ALA A 266 19.91 15.72 -45.28
CA ALA A 266 20.76 14.53 -45.15
C ALA A 266 20.70 13.63 -46.42
N HIS A 267 19.52 13.40 -47.00
CA HIS A 267 19.33 12.61 -48.19
C HIS A 267 19.80 13.34 -49.45
N LYS A 268 19.63 14.68 -49.51
CA LYS A 268 20.18 15.49 -50.58
C LYS A 268 21.71 15.44 -50.65
N VAL A 269 22.41 15.30 -49.53
CA VAL A 269 23.88 15.16 -49.53
C VAL A 269 24.34 13.93 -50.34
N SER A 270 23.67 12.77 -50.16
CA SER A 270 23.97 11.56 -50.98
C SER A 270 23.58 11.73 -52.42
N ALA A 271 22.37 12.29 -52.68
CA ALA A 271 21.88 12.56 -54.02
C ALA A 271 22.83 13.48 -54.83
N TYR A 272 23.28 14.59 -54.25
CA TYR A 272 24.25 15.48 -54.89
C TYR A 272 25.61 14.83 -55.12
N TYR A 273 26.01 13.89 -54.26
CA TYR A 273 27.23 13.12 -54.46
C TYR A 273 27.14 12.25 -55.73
N ILE A 274 26.04 11.54 -55.96
CA ILE A 274 25.82 10.70 -57.14
C ILE A 274 25.75 11.56 -58.40
N LEU A 275 24.96 12.66 -58.36
CA LEU A 275 24.87 13.60 -59.47
C LEU A 275 26.22 14.25 -59.82
N HIS A 276 27.00 14.64 -58.84
CA HIS A 276 28.36 15.16 -59.00
C HIS A 276 29.26 14.13 -59.69
N LYS A 277 29.25 12.85 -59.25
CA LYS A 277 30.00 11.77 -59.89
C LYS A 277 29.59 11.55 -61.35
N TYR A 278 28.27 11.62 -61.64
CA TYR A 278 27.77 11.53 -63.01
C TYR A 278 28.24 12.69 -63.88
N ALA A 279 28.23 13.92 -63.36
CA ALA A 279 28.72 15.09 -64.10
C ALA A 279 30.20 14.96 -64.45
N ILE A 280 31.01 14.47 -63.51
CA ILE A 280 32.42 14.19 -63.77
C ILE A 280 32.59 13.14 -64.89
N LEU A 281 31.84 12.04 -64.84
CA LEU A 281 31.90 10.99 -65.89
C LEU A 281 31.58 11.51 -67.30
N ASN A 282 30.69 12.53 -67.37
CA ASN A 282 30.32 13.19 -68.61
C ASN A 282 31.18 14.40 -68.98
N ASN A 283 32.26 14.63 -68.23
CA ASN A 283 33.18 15.79 -68.41
C ASN A 283 32.50 17.17 -68.28
N ASP A 284 31.35 17.23 -67.51
CA ASP A 284 30.66 18.50 -67.22
C ASP A 284 31.18 19.07 -65.91
N ILE A 285 32.31 19.77 -65.99
CA ILE A 285 33.02 20.35 -64.84
C ILE A 285 32.22 21.42 -64.17
N LEU A 286 31.46 22.27 -64.94
CA LEU A 286 30.65 23.34 -64.35
C LEU A 286 29.48 22.81 -63.53
N ALA A 287 28.81 21.78 -64.02
CA ALA A 287 27.78 21.10 -63.27
C ALA A 287 28.37 20.40 -62.04
N ALA A 288 29.53 19.76 -62.16
CA ALA A 288 30.20 19.10 -61.04
C ALA A 288 30.52 20.10 -59.91
N ASP A 289 31.11 21.25 -60.19
CA ASP A 289 31.43 22.28 -59.20
C ASP A 289 30.20 22.84 -58.50
N SER A 290 29.13 23.10 -59.31
CA SER A 290 27.85 23.55 -58.77
C SER A 290 27.25 22.52 -57.80
N LEU A 291 27.23 21.25 -58.19
CA LEU A 291 26.68 20.14 -57.37
C LEU A 291 27.51 19.91 -56.11
N ALA A 292 28.85 20.10 -56.17
CA ALA A 292 29.71 20.04 -55.01
C ALA A 292 29.40 21.14 -53.99
N SER A 293 29.17 22.36 -54.46
CA SER A 293 28.74 23.50 -53.61
C SER A 293 27.40 23.23 -52.95
N LEU A 294 26.39 22.80 -53.69
CA LEU A 294 25.06 22.43 -53.17
C LEU A 294 25.15 21.32 -52.13
N ARG A 295 25.97 20.33 -52.36
CA ARG A 295 26.25 19.26 -51.41
C ARG A 295 26.79 19.79 -50.07
N MET A 296 27.73 20.74 -50.12
CA MET A 296 28.32 21.34 -48.92
C MET A 296 27.29 22.18 -48.12
N ASP A 297 26.40 22.90 -48.83
CA ASP A 297 25.35 23.68 -48.19
C ASP A 297 24.32 22.76 -47.50
N GLU A 298 23.88 21.69 -48.13
CA GLU A 298 22.97 20.74 -47.52
C GLU A 298 23.61 19.99 -46.31
N LYS A 299 24.91 19.70 -46.40
CA LYS A 299 25.68 19.11 -45.28
C LYS A 299 25.68 20.07 -44.09
N ARG A 300 25.91 21.36 -44.29
CA ARG A 300 25.87 22.38 -43.25
C ARG A 300 24.50 22.48 -42.60
N LYS A 301 23.42 22.46 -43.40
CA LYS A 301 22.04 22.45 -42.90
C LYS A 301 21.76 21.21 -42.03
N ALA A 302 22.21 20.04 -42.43
CA ALA A 302 22.05 18.81 -41.66
C ALA A 302 22.83 18.82 -40.35
N GLU A 303 24.02 19.44 -40.29
CA GLU A 303 24.83 19.56 -39.07
C GLU A 303 24.19 20.53 -38.07
N VAL A 304 23.66 21.70 -38.51
CA VAL A 304 22.96 22.66 -37.65
C VAL A 304 21.73 21.99 -36.99
N LYS A 305 20.96 21.28 -37.80
CA LYS A 305 19.76 20.57 -37.29
C LYS A 305 20.06 19.54 -36.20
N LYS A 306 21.29 18.97 -36.21
CA LYS A 306 21.71 18.00 -35.21
C LYS A 306 22.15 18.65 -33.89
N ALA A 307 22.65 19.87 -33.91
CA ALA A 307 23.15 20.55 -32.71
C ALA A 307 22.02 21.00 -31.76
N ASP A 308 20.87 21.45 -32.28
CA ASP A 308 19.77 22.01 -31.49
C ASP A 308 19.03 20.98 -30.62
N SER A 309 19.34 19.72 -30.74
CA SER A 309 18.52 18.62 -30.22
C SER A 309 19.16 17.81 -29.10
N MET A 310 20.37 18.17 -28.68
CA MET A 310 21.06 17.48 -27.58
C MET A 310 20.36 17.64 -26.24
N GLU A 311 19.62 18.74 -26.04
CA GLU A 311 18.86 19.00 -24.79
C GLU A 311 17.76 17.95 -24.58
N GLY A 312 17.06 17.51 -25.62
CA GLY A 312 16.01 16.51 -25.52
C GLY A 312 16.49 15.15 -25.01
N ILE A 313 17.74 14.79 -25.37
CA ILE A 313 18.35 13.53 -24.92
C ILE A 313 18.72 13.59 -23.44
N GLN A 314 19.24 14.72 -22.98
CA GLN A 314 19.57 14.93 -21.58
C GLN A 314 18.34 14.70 -20.68
N VAL A 315 17.17 15.15 -21.10
CA VAL A 315 15.90 14.90 -20.38
C VAL A 315 15.64 13.40 -20.18
N PHE A 316 15.91 12.58 -21.19
CA PHE A 316 15.74 11.13 -21.07
C PHE A 316 16.78 10.47 -20.18
N GLU A 317 18.06 10.88 -20.28
CA GLU A 317 19.13 10.38 -19.42
C GLU A 317 18.87 10.71 -17.95
N GLU A 318 18.46 11.95 -17.64
CA GLU A 318 18.07 12.38 -16.30
C GLU A 318 16.83 11.62 -15.78
N TYR A 319 15.85 11.40 -16.64
CA TYR A 319 14.67 10.61 -16.30
C TYR A 319 15.02 9.18 -15.92
N LEU A 320 15.86 8.51 -16.69
CA LEU A 320 16.27 7.13 -16.40
C LEU A 320 17.05 7.04 -15.09
N ALA A 321 17.98 7.98 -14.85
CA ALA A 321 18.71 8.07 -13.60
C ALA A 321 17.76 8.30 -12.40
N TYR A 322 16.76 9.18 -12.57
CA TYR A 322 15.75 9.39 -11.55
C TYR A 322 14.89 8.14 -11.28
N CYS A 323 14.47 7.41 -12.32
CA CYS A 323 13.73 6.16 -12.19
C CYS A 323 14.50 5.11 -11.39
N GLU A 324 15.82 5.02 -11.62
CA GLU A 324 16.69 4.09 -10.90
C GLU A 324 16.78 4.45 -9.40
N VAL A 325 17.04 5.72 -9.09
CA VAL A 325 17.09 6.22 -7.70
C VAL A 325 15.72 6.04 -7.01
N TYR A 326 14.63 6.30 -7.72
CA TYR A 326 13.28 6.11 -7.20
C TYR A 326 13.00 4.64 -6.86
N ARG A 327 13.42 3.71 -7.72
CA ARG A 327 13.29 2.26 -7.48
C ARG A 327 13.99 1.84 -6.18
N TRP A 328 15.21 2.32 -5.95
CA TRP A 328 15.96 2.07 -4.72
C TRP A 328 15.29 2.69 -3.49
N ARG A 329 14.76 3.90 -3.57
CA ARG A 329 14.01 4.54 -2.48
C ARG A 329 12.76 3.76 -2.11
N VAL A 330 11.97 3.32 -3.08
CA VAL A 330 10.77 2.50 -2.84
C VAL A 330 11.15 1.19 -2.14
N LEU A 331 12.21 0.51 -2.60
CA LEU A 331 12.70 -0.71 -1.97
C LEU A 331 13.09 -0.48 -0.49
N LEU A 332 13.81 0.61 -0.21
CA LEU A 332 14.20 0.98 1.15
C LEU A 332 12.98 1.28 2.04
N TYR A 333 11.97 1.98 1.52
CA TYR A 333 10.73 2.23 2.28
C TYR A 333 9.95 0.96 2.55
N CYS A 334 9.88 0.03 1.59
CA CYS A 334 9.27 -1.28 1.80
C CYS A 334 9.99 -2.08 2.88
N LEU A 335 11.33 -2.11 2.87
CA LEU A 335 12.14 -2.77 3.89
C LEU A 335 11.96 -2.13 5.28
N ALA A 336 11.97 -0.80 5.36
CA ALA A 336 11.71 -0.08 6.60
C ALA A 336 10.29 -0.36 7.15
N GLY A 337 9.29 -0.42 6.27
CA GLY A 337 7.92 -0.79 6.64
C GLY A 337 7.82 -2.22 7.18
N LEU A 338 8.50 -3.18 6.55
CA LEU A 338 8.55 -4.57 7.03
C LEU A 338 9.25 -4.68 8.40
N LEU A 339 10.35 -3.93 8.61
CA LEU A 339 11.01 -3.85 9.90
C LEU A 339 10.10 -3.27 10.98
N ALA A 340 9.40 -2.18 10.70
CA ALA A 340 8.45 -1.58 11.62
C ALA A 340 7.31 -2.56 11.98
N LEU A 341 6.78 -3.28 11.00
CA LEU A 341 5.75 -4.30 11.20
C LEU A 341 6.27 -5.43 12.10
N SER A 342 7.50 -5.91 11.88
CA SER A 342 8.11 -6.95 12.71
C SER A 342 8.27 -6.53 14.16
N VAL A 343 8.68 -5.27 14.41
CA VAL A 343 8.74 -4.70 15.77
C VAL A 343 7.37 -4.67 16.43
N VAL A 344 6.33 -4.26 15.70
CA VAL A 344 4.95 -4.26 16.22
C VAL A 344 4.49 -5.68 16.60
N VAL A 345 4.77 -6.66 15.75
CA VAL A 345 4.43 -8.08 16.03
C VAL A 345 5.15 -8.59 17.28
N VAL A 346 6.43 -8.27 17.44
CA VAL A 346 7.21 -8.63 18.64
C VAL A 346 6.63 -7.97 19.89
N LEU A 347 6.31 -6.68 19.83
CA LEU A 347 5.70 -5.96 20.95
C LEU A 347 4.32 -6.53 21.33
N LEU A 348 3.48 -6.88 20.34
CA LEU A 348 2.20 -7.54 20.58
C LEU A 348 2.38 -8.92 21.22
N TRP A 349 3.37 -9.68 20.77
CA TRP A 349 3.70 -10.98 21.37
C TRP A 349 4.16 -10.84 22.84
N TYR A 350 5.05 -9.88 23.13
CA TYR A 350 5.46 -9.57 24.52
C TYR A 350 4.28 -9.11 25.37
N TRP A 351 3.42 -8.26 24.84
CA TRP A 351 2.23 -7.80 25.55
C TRP A 351 1.25 -8.94 25.85
N GLN A 352 1.01 -9.83 24.90
CA GLN A 352 0.17 -11.03 25.11
C GLN A 352 0.78 -11.96 26.18
N ARG A 353 2.10 -12.14 26.15
CA ARG A 353 2.80 -12.95 27.14
C ARG A 353 2.69 -12.35 28.53
N ALA A 354 2.97 -11.06 28.68
CA ALA A 354 2.82 -10.35 29.96
C ALA A 354 1.37 -10.42 30.49
N LYS A 355 0.38 -10.28 29.62
CA LYS A 355 -1.03 -10.43 30.00
C LYS A 355 -1.35 -11.83 30.52
N LYS A 356 -0.81 -12.88 29.92
CA LYS A 356 -0.97 -14.26 30.41
C LYS A 356 -0.31 -14.49 31.78
N GLU A 357 0.88 -13.93 31.98
CA GLU A 357 1.60 -14.02 33.27
C GLU A 357 0.80 -13.31 34.39
N VAL A 358 0.27 -12.12 34.12
CA VAL A 358 -0.57 -11.39 35.09
C VAL A 358 -1.87 -12.16 35.40
N HIS A 359 -2.52 -12.79 34.40
CA HIS A 359 -3.68 -13.64 34.63
C HIS A 359 -3.37 -14.85 35.50
N ALA A 360 -2.28 -15.56 35.21
CA ALA A 360 -1.84 -16.71 35.98
C ALA A 360 -1.52 -16.33 37.44
N GLN A 361 -0.91 -15.17 37.68
CA GLN A 361 -0.67 -14.66 39.03
C GLN A 361 -1.97 -14.31 39.76
N ALA A 362 -2.93 -13.70 39.07
CA ALA A 362 -4.24 -13.38 39.65
C ALA A 362 -5.03 -14.64 40.04
N GLU A 363 -5.02 -15.67 39.19
CA GLU A 363 -5.62 -16.97 39.50
C GLU A 363 -4.95 -17.66 40.69
N ALA A 364 -3.61 -17.62 40.74
CA ALA A 364 -2.87 -18.20 41.88
C ALA A 364 -3.20 -17.50 43.21
N VAL A 365 -3.34 -16.16 43.19
CA VAL A 365 -3.74 -15.39 44.38
C VAL A 365 -5.18 -15.74 44.80
N GLN A 366 -6.09 -15.89 43.83
CA GLN A 366 -7.46 -16.27 44.13
C GLN A 366 -7.56 -17.67 44.75
N ILE A 367 -6.86 -18.66 44.18
CA ILE A 367 -6.78 -20.02 44.74
C ILE A 367 -6.20 -20.00 46.14
N ALA A 368 -5.14 -19.21 46.41
CA ALA A 368 -4.56 -19.08 47.74
C ALA A 368 -5.55 -18.45 48.74
N GLN A 369 -6.34 -17.46 48.34
CA GLN A 369 -7.37 -16.86 49.17
C GLN A 369 -8.50 -17.84 49.52
N GLU A 370 -8.98 -18.60 48.53
CA GLU A 370 -10.02 -19.62 48.71
C GLU A 370 -9.51 -20.74 49.65
N ALA A 371 -8.28 -21.21 49.49
CA ALA A 371 -7.69 -22.20 50.40
C ALA A 371 -7.56 -21.65 51.82
N HIS A 372 -7.18 -20.38 51.97
CA HIS A 372 -7.07 -19.74 53.29
C HIS A 372 -8.48 -19.62 53.95
N GLN A 373 -9.52 -19.25 53.21
CA GLN A 373 -10.88 -19.19 53.69
C GLN A 373 -11.38 -20.58 54.14
N GLN A 374 -11.11 -21.61 53.37
CA GLN A 374 -11.48 -22.98 53.74
C GLN A 374 -10.80 -23.42 55.04
N THR A 375 -9.51 -23.11 55.21
CA THR A 375 -8.78 -23.42 56.46
C THR A 375 -9.41 -22.70 57.64
N LEU A 376 -9.78 -21.43 57.49
CA LEU A 376 -10.45 -20.68 58.56
C LEU A 376 -11.83 -21.25 58.90
N GLU A 377 -12.61 -21.69 57.89
CA GLU A 377 -13.90 -22.34 58.13
C GLU A 377 -13.76 -23.70 58.83
N GLU A 378 -12.79 -24.50 58.46
CA GLU A 378 -12.47 -25.77 59.10
C GLU A 378 -12.08 -25.56 60.59
N GLN A 379 -11.21 -24.58 60.88
CA GLN A 379 -10.85 -24.23 62.23
C GLN A 379 -12.04 -23.77 63.04
N ARG A 380 -12.92 -22.95 62.45
CA ARG A 380 -14.14 -22.50 63.09
C ARG A 380 -15.09 -23.67 63.40
N ASN A 381 -15.26 -24.61 62.45
CA ASN A 381 -16.10 -25.79 62.65
C ASN A 381 -15.53 -26.71 63.78
N GLN A 382 -14.20 -26.92 63.78
CA GLN A 382 -13.56 -27.69 64.86
C GLN A 382 -13.77 -27.05 66.26
N ARG A 383 -13.63 -25.70 66.35
CA ARG A 383 -13.93 -24.98 67.62
C ARG A 383 -15.39 -25.07 68.01
N MET A 384 -16.31 -25.04 67.00
CA MET A 384 -17.73 -25.22 67.20
C MET A 384 -18.04 -26.61 67.78
N GLU A 385 -17.47 -27.65 67.18
CA GLU A 385 -17.65 -29.03 67.61
C GLU A 385 -17.12 -29.26 69.04
N ALA A 386 -15.93 -28.74 69.37
CA ALA A 386 -15.34 -28.79 70.68
C ALA A 386 -16.24 -28.07 71.74
N LEU A 387 -16.74 -26.88 71.41
CA LEU A 387 -17.69 -26.17 72.27
C LEU A 387 -18.95 -26.99 72.55
N MET A 388 -19.55 -27.57 71.50
CA MET A 388 -20.76 -28.37 71.63
C MET A 388 -20.56 -29.64 72.49
N GLN A 389 -19.44 -30.34 72.30
CA GLN A 389 -19.05 -31.47 73.18
C GLN A 389 -18.92 -31.04 74.65
N HIS A 390 -18.33 -29.86 74.91
CA HIS A 390 -18.23 -29.33 76.28
C HIS A 390 -19.60 -28.97 76.85
N VAL A 391 -20.48 -28.40 76.08
CA VAL A 391 -21.86 -28.08 76.46
C VAL A 391 -22.64 -29.36 76.77
N GLU A 392 -22.55 -30.39 75.97
CA GLU A 392 -23.18 -31.68 76.16
C GLU A 392 -22.65 -32.39 77.42
N HIS A 393 -21.32 -32.43 77.56
CA HIS A 393 -20.72 -33.01 78.77
C HIS A 393 -21.18 -32.27 80.04
N PHE A 394 -21.27 -30.97 79.98
CA PHE A 394 -21.75 -30.18 81.11
C PHE A 394 -23.21 -30.45 81.37
N ARG A 395 -24.08 -30.56 80.35
CA ARG A 395 -25.54 -30.92 80.50
C ARG A 395 -25.66 -32.32 81.08
N ALA A 396 -24.85 -33.28 80.71
CA ALA A 396 -24.86 -34.62 81.25
C ALA A 396 -24.61 -34.63 82.78
N ARG A 397 -23.65 -33.78 83.21
CA ARG A 397 -23.33 -33.62 84.63
C ARG A 397 -24.37 -32.84 85.42
N TYR A 398 -25.00 -31.83 84.77
CA TYR A 398 -26.00 -30.98 85.40
C TYR A 398 -27.26 -30.96 84.50
N PRO A 399 -28.11 -31.99 84.58
CA PRO A 399 -29.34 -32.13 83.71
C PRO A 399 -30.38 -31.07 83.93
N LYS A 400 -30.31 -30.37 85.04
CA LYS A 400 -31.15 -29.20 85.36
C LYS A 400 -30.27 -28.03 85.81
N PRO A 401 -30.70 -26.78 85.63
CA PRO A 401 -30.02 -25.62 86.12
C PRO A 401 -29.72 -25.74 87.61
N ASN A 402 -28.54 -25.42 88.08
CA ASN A 402 -28.13 -25.54 89.48
C ASN A 402 -28.61 -24.28 90.27
N LYS A 403 -29.36 -24.45 91.38
CA LYS A 403 -29.81 -23.32 92.21
C LYS A 403 -28.62 -22.57 92.85
N GLU A 404 -27.51 -23.23 93.12
CA GLU A 404 -26.34 -22.59 93.71
C GLU A 404 -25.67 -21.61 92.77
N TRP A 405 -26.00 -21.63 91.47
CA TRP A 405 -25.51 -20.65 90.49
C TRP A 405 -26.21 -19.29 90.60
N SER A 406 -26.99 -19.09 91.60
CA SER A 406 -27.43 -17.76 91.99
C SER A 406 -26.25 -16.86 92.39
N ASN A 407 -25.16 -17.47 92.86
CA ASN A 407 -23.86 -16.82 92.99
C ASN A 407 -23.01 -16.94 91.75
N TYR A 408 -22.64 -15.80 91.19
CA TYR A 408 -21.80 -15.72 89.95
C TYR A 408 -20.46 -16.39 90.10
N GLU A 409 -19.76 -16.19 91.21
CA GLU A 409 -18.46 -16.76 91.41
C GLU A 409 -18.50 -18.30 91.53
N LYS A 410 -19.55 -18.86 92.15
CA LYS A 410 -19.71 -20.31 92.21
C LYS A 410 -20.04 -20.88 90.84
N MET A 411 -20.81 -20.21 89.96
CA MET A 411 -21.08 -20.57 88.59
C MET A 411 -19.75 -20.54 87.77
N ARG A 412 -18.96 -19.49 87.94
CA ARG A 412 -17.70 -19.34 87.25
C ARG A 412 -16.70 -20.45 87.58
N SER A 413 -16.65 -20.87 88.83
CA SER A 413 -15.74 -21.92 89.30
C SER A 413 -16.08 -23.34 88.80
N GLU A 414 -17.31 -23.57 88.37
CA GLU A 414 -17.79 -24.87 87.84
C GLU A 414 -17.73 -24.97 86.32
N LEU A 415 -17.55 -23.85 85.61
CA LEU A 415 -17.46 -23.83 84.15
C LEU A 415 -16.08 -24.20 83.65
N ASN A 416 -16.04 -24.90 82.54
CA ASN A 416 -14.79 -25.26 81.90
C ASN A 416 -14.26 -24.14 80.99
N GLN A 417 -13.00 -24.27 80.51
CA GLN A 417 -12.25 -23.22 79.82
C GLN A 417 -13.03 -22.57 78.65
N PRO A 418 -13.67 -23.28 77.70
CA PRO A 418 -14.39 -22.65 76.60
C PRO A 418 -15.55 -21.78 77.07
N LEU A 419 -16.26 -22.19 78.12
CA LEU A 419 -17.34 -21.42 78.67
C LEU A 419 -16.84 -20.23 79.52
N LEU A 420 -15.69 -20.36 80.17
CA LEU A 420 -15.00 -19.26 80.84
C LEU A 420 -14.59 -18.16 79.86
N CYS A 421 -14.01 -18.53 78.71
CA CYS A 421 -13.68 -17.57 77.64
C CYS A 421 -14.95 -16.81 77.18
N LEU A 422 -16.06 -17.49 77.04
CA LEU A 422 -17.33 -16.79 76.72
C LEU A 422 -17.76 -15.82 77.82
N LEU A 423 -17.58 -16.19 79.09
CA LEU A 423 -17.89 -15.29 80.23
C LEU A 423 -17.05 -14.02 80.15
N ASP A 424 -15.76 -14.16 79.88
CA ASP A 424 -14.84 -13.02 79.80
C ASP A 424 -15.23 -12.11 78.60
N LYS A 425 -15.54 -12.66 77.45
CA LYS A 425 -16.08 -11.92 76.29
C LYS A 425 -17.42 -11.23 76.55
N LEU A 426 -18.29 -11.83 77.34
CA LEU A 426 -19.54 -11.23 77.77
C LEU A 426 -19.33 -10.10 78.79
N ALA A 427 -18.35 -10.26 79.70
CA ALA A 427 -17.98 -9.23 80.69
C ALA A 427 -17.40 -7.98 79.98
N GLU A 428 -16.58 -8.15 78.98
CA GLU A 428 -16.05 -7.06 78.13
C GLU A 428 -17.14 -6.24 77.46
N ARG A 429 -18.31 -6.84 77.20
CA ARG A 429 -19.48 -6.17 76.63
C ARG A 429 -20.36 -5.42 77.65
N LYS A 430 -19.82 -5.21 78.86
CA LYS A 430 -20.46 -4.44 79.96
C LYS A 430 -21.82 -5.02 80.40
N LEU A 431 -21.94 -6.34 80.34
CA LEU A 431 -23.12 -7.02 80.87
C LEU A 431 -22.99 -7.17 82.39
N SER A 432 -24.11 -7.06 83.09
CA SER A 432 -24.13 -7.34 84.51
C SER A 432 -23.99 -8.86 84.78
N GLU A 433 -23.51 -9.26 85.95
CA GLU A 433 -23.46 -10.67 86.33
C GLU A 433 -24.73 -11.45 86.12
N LYS A 434 -25.89 -10.81 86.37
CA LYS A 434 -27.21 -11.40 86.11
C LYS A 434 -27.48 -11.64 84.63
N GLU A 435 -27.06 -10.71 83.77
CA GLU A 435 -27.17 -10.84 82.32
C GLU A 435 -26.20 -11.90 81.76
N ILE A 436 -24.97 -11.97 82.26
CA ILE A 436 -24.01 -13.00 81.89
C ILE A 436 -24.55 -14.38 82.30
N ARG A 437 -25.09 -14.54 83.53
CA ARG A 437 -25.68 -15.79 83.98
C ARG A 437 -26.84 -16.21 83.06
N LEU A 438 -27.69 -15.29 82.66
CA LEU A 438 -28.76 -15.58 81.67
C LEU A 438 -28.22 -16.10 80.37
N CYS A 439 -27.17 -15.48 79.88
CA CYS A 439 -26.47 -15.92 78.61
C CYS A 439 -25.97 -17.36 78.77
N VAL A 440 -25.30 -17.68 79.86
CA VAL A 440 -24.75 -19.04 80.10
C VAL A 440 -25.95 -20.04 80.24
N TYR A 441 -27.00 -19.72 80.94
CA TYR A 441 -28.17 -20.59 80.99
C TYR A 441 -28.84 -20.78 79.60
N CYS A 442 -28.91 -19.73 78.80
CA CYS A 442 -29.44 -19.85 77.40
C CYS A 442 -28.52 -20.72 76.53
N LEU A 443 -27.22 -20.69 76.69
CA LEU A 443 -26.30 -21.55 75.96
C LEU A 443 -26.34 -23.00 76.45
N LEU A 444 -26.29 -23.21 77.74
CA LEU A 444 -26.27 -24.54 78.34
C LEU A 444 -27.61 -25.27 78.26
N TYR A 445 -28.73 -24.56 78.33
CA TYR A 445 -30.06 -25.15 78.41
C TYR A 445 -31.00 -24.55 77.38
N ARG A 446 -30.62 -24.71 76.10
CA ARG A 446 -31.35 -24.14 74.92
C ARG A 446 -32.86 -24.41 74.97
N ASP A 447 -33.26 -25.64 75.38
CA ASP A 447 -34.62 -26.15 75.30
C ASP A 447 -35.41 -26.00 76.63
N VAL A 448 -34.78 -25.38 77.66
CA VAL A 448 -35.40 -25.19 78.92
C VAL A 448 -36.49 -24.09 78.85
N SER A 449 -37.68 -24.43 79.28
CA SER A 449 -38.81 -23.49 79.25
C SER A 449 -38.52 -22.22 80.06
N THR A 450 -39.01 -21.09 79.55
CA THR A 450 -38.89 -19.77 80.21
C THR A 450 -39.42 -19.82 81.69
N LYS A 451 -40.36 -20.71 81.99
CA LYS A 451 -40.87 -20.93 83.36
C LYS A 451 -39.85 -21.54 84.30
N ILE A 452 -39.06 -22.50 83.80
CA ILE A 452 -37.98 -23.14 84.58
C ILE A 452 -36.82 -22.15 84.75
N LEU A 453 -36.43 -21.43 83.72
CA LEU A 453 -35.37 -20.40 83.83
C LEU A 453 -35.76 -19.29 84.84
N ALA A 454 -37.05 -18.91 84.87
CA ALA A 454 -37.56 -17.93 85.80
C ALA A 454 -37.39 -18.39 87.28
N GLU A 455 -37.65 -19.64 87.55
CA GLU A 455 -37.49 -20.25 88.87
C GLU A 455 -36.06 -20.20 89.36
N TYR A 456 -35.10 -20.56 88.49
CA TYR A 456 -33.66 -20.58 88.86
C TYR A 456 -33.00 -19.19 88.88
N MET A 457 -33.54 -18.24 88.16
CA MET A 457 -33.04 -16.86 88.16
C MET A 457 -33.79 -15.95 89.15
N ILE A 458 -34.78 -16.50 89.89
CA ILE A 458 -35.61 -15.76 90.87
C ILE A 458 -36.37 -14.60 90.17
N TYR A 459 -37.01 -14.87 89.05
CA TYR A 459 -37.86 -13.93 88.30
C TYR A 459 -39.27 -14.52 88.02
N SER A 460 -40.20 -13.68 87.70
CA SER A 460 -41.47 -14.16 87.08
C SER A 460 -41.20 -14.58 85.60
N ALA A 461 -42.06 -15.48 85.11
CA ALA A 461 -41.92 -15.92 83.67
C ALA A 461 -42.04 -14.75 82.70
N VAL A 462 -42.81 -13.71 83.01
CA VAL A 462 -42.84 -12.47 82.18
C VAL A 462 -41.58 -11.65 82.36
N GLY A 463 -41.08 -11.55 83.59
CA GLY A 463 -39.81 -10.85 83.90
C GLY A 463 -38.59 -11.42 83.17
N ILE A 464 -38.52 -12.76 83.14
CA ILE A 464 -37.37 -13.40 82.44
C ILE A 464 -37.41 -13.19 80.91
N ARG A 465 -38.64 -13.16 80.29
CA ARG A 465 -38.81 -12.83 78.91
C ARG A 465 -38.31 -11.42 78.58
N THR A 466 -38.74 -10.45 79.38
CA THR A 466 -38.29 -9.04 79.19
C THR A 466 -36.79 -8.90 79.46
N PHE A 467 -36.30 -9.60 80.47
CA PHE A 467 -34.85 -9.60 80.76
C PHE A 467 -34.03 -10.21 79.65
N LYS A 468 -34.46 -11.37 79.10
CA LYS A 468 -33.83 -11.99 77.92
C LYS A 468 -33.81 -11.05 76.68
N GLN A 469 -34.97 -10.34 76.48
CA GLN A 469 -35.08 -9.41 75.37
C GLN A 469 -34.09 -8.20 75.52
N ARG A 470 -34.02 -7.61 76.72
CA ARG A 470 -33.10 -6.50 77.01
C ARG A 470 -31.64 -6.91 76.90
N THR A 471 -31.30 -8.10 77.42
CA THR A 471 -29.92 -8.63 77.30
C THR A 471 -29.52 -8.89 75.83
N ALA A 472 -30.43 -9.45 75.05
CA ALA A 472 -30.23 -9.65 73.61
C ALA A 472 -30.06 -8.32 72.88
N GLN A 473 -30.82 -7.31 73.18
CA GLN A 473 -30.68 -5.96 72.63
C GLN A 473 -29.32 -5.33 72.95
N LYS A 474 -28.86 -5.46 74.21
CA LYS A 474 -27.50 -5.00 74.58
C LYS A 474 -26.40 -5.69 73.79
N LEU A 475 -26.61 -6.93 73.39
CA LEU A 475 -25.68 -7.72 72.59
C LEU A 475 -25.83 -7.46 71.07
N GLY A 476 -26.79 -6.65 70.68
CA GLY A 476 -27.02 -6.37 69.25
C GLY A 476 -27.72 -7.51 68.51
N THR A 477 -28.47 -8.39 69.23
CA THR A 477 -29.21 -9.51 68.65
C THR A 477 -30.68 -9.53 69.14
N THR A 478 -31.45 -10.51 68.71
CA THR A 478 -32.82 -10.72 69.15
C THR A 478 -32.88 -11.84 70.21
N ALA A 479 -33.91 -11.85 71.03
CA ALA A 479 -34.12 -12.89 72.00
C ALA A 479 -34.26 -14.31 71.39
N ALA A 480 -34.75 -14.40 70.16
CA ALA A 480 -34.87 -15.64 69.38
C ALA A 480 -33.47 -16.15 68.96
N ASN A 481 -32.63 -15.23 68.52
CA ASN A 481 -31.27 -15.54 67.93
C ASN A 481 -30.16 -15.51 69.00
N LEU A 482 -30.52 -15.28 70.26
CA LEU A 482 -29.52 -15.12 71.35
C LEU A 482 -28.65 -16.36 71.47
N TYR A 483 -29.18 -17.56 71.33
CA TYR A 483 -28.40 -18.81 71.40
C TYR A 483 -27.32 -18.85 70.30
N ASP A 484 -27.74 -18.67 69.06
CA ASP A 484 -26.83 -18.74 67.88
C ASP A 484 -25.76 -17.62 67.97
N PHE A 485 -26.13 -16.45 68.45
CA PHE A 485 -25.21 -15.37 68.70
C PHE A 485 -24.16 -15.74 69.77
N LEU A 486 -24.58 -16.38 70.90
CA LEU A 486 -23.66 -16.80 71.97
C LEU A 486 -22.73 -17.91 71.51
N VAL A 487 -23.21 -18.85 70.73
CA VAL A 487 -22.40 -19.88 70.09
C VAL A 487 -21.36 -19.23 69.15
N GLY A 488 -21.81 -18.31 68.29
CA GLY A 488 -20.90 -17.55 67.41
C GLY A 488 -19.81 -16.77 68.19
N LEU A 489 -20.22 -16.12 69.30
CA LEU A 489 -19.30 -15.37 70.16
C LEU A 489 -18.27 -16.27 70.90
N ALA A 490 -18.70 -17.47 71.33
CA ALA A 490 -17.83 -18.42 71.97
C ALA A 490 -16.79 -19.02 71.06
N VAL A 491 -17.09 -19.11 69.78
CA VAL A 491 -16.21 -19.68 68.71
C VAL A 491 -15.36 -18.61 68.00
N SER A 492 -15.79 -17.34 68.06
CA SER A 492 -14.97 -16.24 67.53
C SER A 492 -13.67 -16.10 68.30
N ASP A 493 -12.63 -15.66 67.60
CA ASP A 493 -11.32 -15.36 68.21
C ASP A 493 -11.39 -14.21 69.20
#